data_e670ac8e8857f04bf93bbc7c702b9063
#
_entry.id   e670ac8e8857f04bf93bbc7c702b9063
#
_cell.length_a   1.000
_cell.length_b   1.000
_cell.length_c   1.000
_cell.angle_alpha   90.00
_cell.angle_beta   90.00
_cell.angle_gamma   90.00
#
_symmetry.space_group_name_H-M   'P 1'
#
loop_
_entity.id
_entity.type
_entity.pdbx_description
1 polymer ?
#
loop_
_entity_poly.entity_id
_entity_poly.type
_entity_poly.pdbx_seq_one_letter_code
_entity_poly.pdbx_strand_id
1 'polypeptide(L)'
;MTENCDFNMDEIVNKVAQSSLMVFDLEDYYPDNYVVDLDISQWLLEGFILKESDFREQLKNNDWSSFDDKYVALYCSTDAILPAWAFALVSVYLAPHAVKIIHGNKEMAVIDWYQDVLNKLDYTDYFQKPVILKGCSKKSVPNQVYTLAIQKLIKVSKSVMFGEACSAVPLFKQK
;
A
#
# COMPACT_ATOMS: atom_id res chain seq x y z
N MET A 1 -21.53 -52.86 -39.77
CA MET A 1 -21.98 -51.47 -39.65
C MET A 1 -21.49 -51.00 -38.29
N THR A 2 -20.38 -50.33 -38.28
CA THR A 2 -19.73 -49.77 -37.06
C THR A 2 -19.83 -48.26 -37.19
N GLU A 3 -20.72 -47.66 -36.38
CA GLU A 3 -20.83 -46.21 -36.28
C GLU A 3 -19.67 -45.66 -35.47
N ASN A 4 -18.82 -44.87 -36.12
CA ASN A 4 -17.80 -44.05 -35.46
C ASN A 4 -18.50 -42.84 -34.82
N CYS A 5 -18.49 -42.76 -33.48
CA CYS A 5 -18.77 -41.53 -32.74
C CYS A 5 -17.49 -40.70 -32.73
N ASP A 6 -17.37 -39.71 -33.60
CA ASP A 6 -16.37 -38.66 -33.50
C ASP A 6 -16.73 -37.73 -32.33
N PHE A 7 -16.02 -37.87 -31.21
CA PHE A 7 -16.02 -36.91 -30.15
C PHE A 7 -15.19 -35.69 -30.59
N ASN A 8 -15.91 -34.67 -31.02
CA ASN A 8 -15.31 -33.36 -31.27
C ASN A 8 -14.90 -32.77 -29.90
N MET A 9 -13.63 -32.86 -29.54
CA MET A 9 -13.07 -32.15 -28.39
C MET A 9 -12.97 -30.67 -28.78
N ASP A 10 -13.97 -29.89 -28.42
CA ASP A 10 -13.88 -28.44 -28.45
C ASP A 10 -12.70 -28.02 -27.56
N GLU A 11 -11.66 -27.57 -28.22
CA GLU A 11 -10.47 -27.02 -27.57
C GLU A 11 -10.92 -25.86 -26.68
N ILE A 12 -10.76 -26.00 -25.37
CA ILE A 12 -11.11 -24.93 -24.40
C ILE A 12 -10.16 -23.77 -24.62
N VAL A 13 -10.51 -22.90 -25.55
CA VAL A 13 -9.75 -21.68 -25.83
C VAL A 13 -9.88 -20.75 -24.64
N ASN A 14 -8.77 -20.51 -23.96
CA ASN A 14 -8.72 -19.55 -22.87
C ASN A 14 -8.88 -18.12 -23.42
N LYS A 15 -10.13 -17.67 -23.53
CA LYS A 15 -10.49 -16.34 -24.05
C LYS A 15 -9.87 -15.19 -23.26
N VAL A 16 -9.48 -15.42 -22.01
CA VAL A 16 -8.82 -14.42 -21.15
C VAL A 16 -7.36 -14.21 -21.58
N ALA A 17 -6.66 -15.27 -21.96
CA ALA A 17 -5.28 -15.19 -22.45
C ALA A 17 -5.15 -14.50 -23.81
N GLN A 18 -6.22 -14.47 -24.62
CA GLN A 18 -6.28 -13.80 -25.93
C GLN A 18 -6.88 -12.37 -25.84
N SER A 19 -7.35 -11.94 -24.67
CA SER A 19 -7.95 -10.63 -24.51
C SER A 19 -6.87 -9.57 -24.25
N SER A 20 -7.11 -8.33 -24.69
CA SER A 20 -6.29 -7.16 -24.34
C SER A 20 -6.46 -6.72 -22.88
N LEU A 21 -7.03 -7.60 -22.03
CA LEU A 21 -7.31 -7.35 -20.63
C LEU A 21 -6.02 -7.25 -19.84
N MET A 22 -5.84 -6.11 -19.15
CA MET A 22 -4.69 -5.87 -18.28
C MET A 22 -5.08 -6.10 -16.82
N VAL A 23 -4.15 -6.59 -16.02
CA VAL A 23 -4.32 -6.72 -14.58
C VAL A 23 -3.51 -5.63 -13.90
N PHE A 24 -4.15 -4.88 -12.99
CA PHE A 24 -3.50 -3.95 -12.10
C PHE A 24 -3.62 -4.52 -10.68
N ASP A 25 -2.55 -5.19 -10.24
CA ASP A 25 -2.51 -5.83 -8.93
C ASP A 25 -1.83 -4.91 -7.90
N LEU A 26 -2.58 -4.48 -6.90
CA LEU A 26 -2.03 -3.63 -5.85
C LEU A 26 -1.02 -4.37 -4.96
N GLU A 27 -1.08 -5.70 -4.89
CA GLU A 27 -0.12 -6.48 -4.10
C GLU A 27 1.30 -6.41 -4.67
N ASP A 28 1.47 -6.16 -5.97
CA ASP A 28 2.78 -6.00 -6.62
C ASP A 28 3.54 -4.77 -6.08
N TYR A 29 2.82 -3.82 -5.48
CA TYR A 29 3.37 -2.58 -4.93
C TYR A 29 3.36 -2.55 -3.40
N TYR A 30 3.08 -3.67 -2.75
CA TYR A 30 2.98 -3.71 -1.29
C TYR A 30 4.34 -3.49 -0.63
N PRO A 31 4.45 -2.61 0.40
CA PRO A 31 5.72 -2.23 1.01
C PRO A 31 6.18 -3.24 2.08
N ASP A 32 6.49 -4.47 1.72
CA ASP A 32 6.80 -5.57 2.66
C ASP A 32 7.79 -5.19 3.77
N ASN A 33 8.90 -4.49 3.42
CA ASN A 33 9.96 -4.13 4.36
C ASN A 33 10.26 -2.62 4.38
N TYR A 34 9.46 -1.81 3.69
CA TYR A 34 9.70 -0.37 3.56
C TYR A 34 8.92 0.46 4.59
N VAL A 35 7.84 -0.08 5.15
CA VAL A 35 7.04 0.58 6.17
C VAL A 35 7.30 -0.07 7.52
N VAL A 36 7.76 0.73 8.48
CA VAL A 36 8.09 0.31 9.84
C VAL A 36 7.38 1.17 10.87
N ASP A 37 7.21 0.61 12.05
CA ASP A 37 6.56 1.28 13.18
C ASP A 37 7.63 1.86 14.13
N LEU A 38 7.34 3.04 14.70
CA LEU A 38 8.10 3.61 15.78
C LEU A 38 7.16 4.11 16.89
N ASP A 39 7.16 3.38 17.99
CA ASP A 39 6.36 3.72 19.16
C ASP A 39 7.15 4.62 20.13
N ILE A 40 6.67 5.85 20.33
CA ILE A 40 7.29 6.83 21.21
C ILE A 40 7.14 6.46 22.70
N SER A 41 6.20 5.58 23.05
CA SER A 41 5.96 5.15 24.43
C SER A 41 7.19 4.49 25.08
N GLN A 42 8.07 3.90 24.28
CA GLN A 42 9.32 3.27 24.75
C GLN A 42 10.27 4.24 25.46
N TRP A 43 10.13 5.53 25.22
CA TRP A 43 10.95 6.59 25.82
C TRP A 43 10.23 7.38 26.93
N LEU A 44 9.04 6.92 27.34
CA LEU A 44 8.29 7.51 28.42
C LEU A 44 8.55 6.78 29.74
N LEU A 45 8.61 7.50 30.83
CA LEU A 45 8.66 6.89 32.15
C LEU A 45 7.38 6.09 32.40
N GLU A 46 7.53 4.80 32.73
CA GLU A 46 6.42 3.84 32.89
C GLU A 46 5.47 3.76 31.67
N GLY A 47 5.93 4.20 30.49
CA GLY A 47 5.14 4.21 29.26
C GLY A 47 4.13 5.36 29.14
N PHE A 48 4.00 6.24 30.13
CA PHE A 48 2.96 7.27 30.17
C PHE A 48 3.46 8.69 30.44
N ILE A 49 4.56 8.85 31.15
CA ILE A 49 5.03 10.15 31.63
C ILE A 49 6.20 10.64 30.80
N LEU A 50 6.01 11.77 30.12
CA LEU A 50 7.08 12.44 29.40
C LEU A 50 7.93 13.28 30.38
N LYS A 51 9.13 12.80 30.68
CA LYS A 51 10.14 13.58 31.40
C LYS A 51 11.14 14.10 30.38
N GLU A 52 11.12 15.41 30.14
CA GLU A 52 11.82 16.03 29.01
C GLU A 52 13.33 15.70 28.97
N SER A 53 14.03 15.81 30.11
CA SER A 53 15.47 15.55 30.18
C SER A 53 15.81 14.12 29.74
N ASP A 54 15.08 13.15 30.29
CA ASP A 54 15.33 11.73 30.05
C ASP A 54 14.94 11.34 28.61
N PHE A 55 13.82 11.90 28.12
CA PHE A 55 13.38 11.73 26.75
C PHE A 55 14.43 12.20 25.75
N ARG A 56 14.95 13.42 25.93
CA ARG A 56 16.02 13.98 25.08
C ARG A 56 17.30 13.16 25.11
N GLU A 57 17.69 12.66 26.28
CA GLU A 57 18.89 11.83 26.44
C GLU A 57 18.70 10.48 25.70
N GLN A 58 17.55 9.83 25.85
CA GLN A 58 17.26 8.57 25.18
C GLN A 58 17.27 8.74 23.67
N LEU A 59 16.62 9.78 23.11
CA LEU A 59 16.64 10.05 21.68
C LEU A 59 18.05 10.29 21.13
N LYS A 60 18.91 10.98 21.91
CA LYS A 60 20.30 11.24 21.52
C LYS A 60 21.13 9.95 21.45
N ASN A 61 20.83 8.98 22.31
CA ASN A 61 21.56 7.72 22.41
C ASN A 61 20.96 6.59 21.56
N ASN A 62 19.82 6.83 20.91
CA ASN A 62 19.15 5.82 20.08
C ASN A 62 19.90 5.65 18.75
N ASP A 63 19.96 4.39 18.26
CA ASP A 63 20.45 4.09 16.93
C ASP A 63 19.30 4.27 15.90
N TRP A 64 19.46 5.28 15.06
CA TRP A 64 18.48 5.63 14.05
C TRP A 64 18.70 4.94 12.70
N SER A 65 19.82 4.24 12.50
CA SER A 65 20.19 3.60 11.24
C SER A 65 19.19 2.52 10.79
N SER A 66 18.45 1.92 11.73
CA SER A 66 17.40 0.94 11.42
C SER A 66 16.23 1.52 10.62
N PHE A 67 16.12 2.86 10.56
CA PHE A 67 15.09 3.59 9.81
C PHE A 67 15.57 4.12 8.45
N ASP A 68 16.82 3.82 8.07
CA ASP A 68 17.37 4.24 6.77
C ASP A 68 16.49 3.71 5.64
N ASP A 69 16.13 4.62 4.73
CA ASP A 69 15.30 4.34 3.55
C ASP A 69 13.88 3.79 3.86
N LYS A 70 13.34 4.05 5.06
CA LYS A 70 12.01 3.58 5.49
C LYS A 70 10.95 4.69 5.49
N TYR A 71 9.70 4.26 5.34
CA TYR A 71 8.51 5.01 5.74
C TYR A 71 8.21 4.66 7.19
N VAL A 72 8.25 5.64 8.06
CA VAL A 72 8.13 5.43 9.51
C VAL A 72 6.77 5.88 10.00
N ALA A 73 5.98 4.95 10.53
CA ALA A 73 4.75 5.24 11.27
C ALA A 73 5.12 5.62 12.71
N LEU A 74 5.05 6.90 13.03
CA LEU A 74 5.38 7.43 14.34
C LEU A 74 4.11 7.59 15.17
N TYR A 75 3.99 6.87 16.28
CA TYR A 75 2.79 6.85 17.12
C TYR A 75 3.13 6.65 18.59
N CYS A 76 2.12 6.70 19.45
CA CYS A 76 2.20 6.30 20.85
C CYS A 76 1.14 5.21 21.09
N SER A 77 1.57 4.05 21.59
CA SER A 77 0.68 2.91 21.86
C SER A 77 -0.08 3.05 23.18
N THR A 78 0.32 3.99 24.02
CA THR A 78 -0.31 4.24 25.33
C THR A 78 -1.19 5.50 25.29
N ASP A 79 -2.10 5.64 26.26
CA ASP A 79 -2.98 6.83 26.40
C ASP A 79 -2.23 8.04 27.04
N ALA A 80 -0.91 8.13 26.82
CA ALA A 80 -0.10 9.23 27.31
C ALA A 80 -0.50 10.55 26.66
N ILE A 81 -0.70 11.59 27.47
CA ILE A 81 -0.93 12.95 26.98
C ILE A 81 0.40 13.56 26.61
N LEU A 82 0.70 13.56 25.31
CA LEU A 82 1.97 14.05 24.78
C LEU A 82 1.80 15.41 24.10
N PRO A 83 2.69 16.38 24.39
CA PRO A 83 2.71 17.62 23.64
C PRO A 83 3.22 17.40 22.22
N ALA A 84 2.74 18.18 21.25
CA ALA A 84 3.12 18.06 19.84
C ALA A 84 4.64 18.12 19.59
N TRP A 85 5.38 18.85 20.43
CA TRP A 85 6.84 18.94 20.30
C TRP A 85 7.55 17.60 20.50
N ALA A 86 6.97 16.65 21.24
CA ALA A 86 7.59 15.33 21.44
C ALA A 86 7.71 14.57 20.11
N PHE A 87 6.61 14.50 19.34
CA PHE A 87 6.62 13.92 17.99
C PHE A 87 7.51 14.70 17.03
N ALA A 88 7.46 16.03 17.10
CA ALA A 88 8.33 16.89 16.27
C ALA A 88 9.82 16.65 16.58
N LEU A 89 10.20 16.48 17.85
CA LEU A 89 11.57 16.19 18.23
C LEU A 89 12.04 14.83 17.71
N VAL A 90 11.24 13.77 17.85
CA VAL A 90 11.55 12.45 17.26
C VAL A 90 11.72 12.57 15.74
N SER A 91 10.85 13.34 15.07
CA SER A 91 10.95 13.57 13.64
C SER A 91 12.25 14.26 13.22
N VAL A 92 12.82 15.13 14.07
CA VAL A 92 14.14 15.75 13.81
C VAL A 92 15.25 14.70 13.76
N TYR A 93 15.21 13.70 14.65
CA TYR A 93 16.19 12.61 14.64
C TYR A 93 15.98 11.64 13.47
N LEU A 94 14.72 11.39 13.09
CA LEU A 94 14.39 10.50 11.98
C LEU A 94 14.68 11.12 10.60
N ALA A 95 14.57 12.43 10.46
CA ALA A 95 14.64 13.12 9.18
C ALA A 95 15.92 12.85 8.35
N PRO A 96 17.12 12.62 8.94
CA PRO A 96 18.30 12.24 8.17
C PRO A 96 18.27 10.79 7.63
N HIS A 97 17.39 9.92 8.15
CA HIS A 97 17.35 8.49 7.95
C HIS A 97 16.12 8.07 7.11
N ALA A 98 14.94 8.48 7.55
CA ALA A 98 13.69 8.05 6.97
C ALA A 98 13.38 8.76 5.64
N VAL A 99 12.82 8.01 4.68
CA VAL A 99 12.27 8.60 3.45
C VAL A 99 11.06 9.47 3.77
N LYS A 100 10.22 9.02 4.70
CA LYS A 100 9.02 9.75 5.12
C LYS A 100 8.62 9.37 6.52
N ILE A 101 8.12 10.35 7.28
CA ILE A 101 7.66 10.18 8.65
C ILE A 101 6.17 10.49 8.66
N ILE A 102 5.37 9.56 9.12
CA ILE A 102 3.91 9.66 9.17
C ILE A 102 3.47 9.58 10.62
N HIS A 103 2.85 10.66 11.12
CA HIS A 103 2.25 10.63 12.45
C HIS A 103 0.94 9.84 12.40
N GLY A 104 0.96 8.62 12.89
CA GLY A 104 -0.15 7.69 12.88
C GLY A 104 0.30 6.24 12.89
N ASN A 105 -0.66 5.33 12.72
CA ASN A 105 -0.40 3.90 12.72
C ASN A 105 0.21 3.40 11.38
N LYS A 106 0.62 2.14 11.36
CA LYS A 106 1.22 1.50 10.19
C LYS A 106 0.33 1.53 8.95
N GLU A 107 -0.98 1.40 9.11
CA GLU A 107 -1.92 1.45 7.98
C GLU A 107 -1.85 2.81 7.27
N MET A 108 -1.77 3.91 8.03
CA MET A 108 -1.62 5.26 7.47
C MET A 108 -0.32 5.40 6.69
N ALA A 109 0.77 4.83 7.19
CA ALA A 109 2.05 4.84 6.49
C ALA A 109 2.03 3.98 5.22
N VAL A 110 1.32 2.84 5.23
CA VAL A 110 1.09 2.02 4.03
C VAL A 110 0.28 2.79 2.99
N ILE A 111 -0.78 3.49 3.39
CA ILE A 111 -1.57 4.32 2.46
C ILE A 111 -0.71 5.42 1.84
N ASP A 112 0.13 6.06 2.63
CA ASP A 112 1.01 7.13 2.19
C ASP A 112 2.10 6.62 1.23
N TRP A 113 2.66 5.42 1.49
CA TRP A 113 3.51 4.70 0.55
C TRP A 113 2.81 4.50 -0.80
N TYR A 114 1.60 3.93 -0.80
CA TYR A 114 0.86 3.72 -2.03
C TYR A 114 0.54 5.02 -2.76
N GLN A 115 0.25 6.09 -2.04
CA GLN A 115 0.02 7.40 -2.65
C GLN A 115 1.26 7.86 -3.43
N ASP A 116 2.44 7.70 -2.86
CA ASP A 116 3.69 8.09 -3.51
C ASP A 116 4.02 7.17 -4.70
N VAL A 117 3.85 5.85 -4.55
CA VAL A 117 4.08 4.87 -5.62
C VAL A 117 3.11 5.10 -6.77
N LEU A 118 1.79 5.14 -6.50
CA LEU A 118 0.76 5.32 -7.54
C LEU A 118 0.87 6.68 -8.27
N ASN A 119 1.46 7.70 -7.63
CA ASN A 119 1.72 8.98 -8.28
C ASN A 119 2.92 8.93 -9.25
N LYS A 120 3.87 8.03 -9.02
CA LYS A 120 5.11 7.91 -9.82
C LYS A 120 4.99 6.87 -10.94
N LEU A 121 3.99 5.97 -10.89
CA LEU A 121 3.82 4.92 -11.89
C LEU A 121 3.51 5.50 -13.28
N ASP A 122 4.08 4.84 -14.28
CA ASP A 122 3.69 5.01 -15.68
C ASP A 122 2.45 4.15 -15.99
N TYR A 123 1.39 4.79 -16.45
CA TYR A 123 0.13 4.14 -16.80
C TYR A 123 -0.04 3.91 -18.31
N THR A 124 0.98 4.13 -19.12
CA THR A 124 0.95 4.03 -20.59
C THR A 124 0.48 2.66 -21.06
N ASP A 125 0.89 1.60 -20.39
CA ASP A 125 0.51 0.23 -20.73
C ASP A 125 -1.00 -0.04 -20.58
N TYR A 126 -1.69 0.75 -19.77
CA TYR A 126 -3.14 0.63 -19.51
C TYR A 126 -3.97 1.54 -20.43
N PHE A 127 -3.32 2.34 -21.29
CA PHE A 127 -4.01 3.31 -22.13
C PHE A 127 -4.97 2.63 -23.10
N GLN A 128 -6.25 3.06 -23.05
CA GLN A 128 -7.36 2.56 -23.86
C GLN A 128 -7.58 1.01 -23.79
N LYS A 129 -7.11 0.38 -22.70
CA LYS A 129 -7.34 -1.05 -22.48
C LYS A 129 -8.37 -1.31 -21.35
N PRO A 130 -9.05 -2.46 -21.37
CA PRO A 130 -9.81 -2.92 -20.23
C PRO A 130 -8.84 -3.36 -19.13
N VAL A 131 -9.11 -2.96 -17.87
CA VAL A 131 -8.26 -3.22 -16.71
C VAL A 131 -9.05 -3.93 -15.61
N ILE A 132 -8.46 -4.95 -15.00
CA ILE A 132 -8.93 -5.53 -13.73
C ILE A 132 -8.06 -4.97 -12.61
N LEU A 133 -8.70 -4.30 -11.66
CA LEU A 133 -8.10 -3.86 -10.39
C LEU A 133 -8.30 -4.93 -9.34
N LYS A 134 -7.21 -5.43 -8.74
CA LYS A 134 -7.22 -6.40 -7.65
C LYS A 134 -6.14 -6.09 -6.61
N GLY A 135 -6.05 -6.88 -5.51
CA GLY A 135 -5.01 -6.66 -4.51
C GLY A 135 -5.36 -7.11 -3.09
N CYS A 136 -6.20 -8.16 -2.92
CA CYS A 136 -6.59 -8.64 -1.61
C CYS A 136 -6.45 -10.16 -1.43
N SER A 137 -5.54 -10.80 -2.19
CA SER A 137 -5.38 -12.26 -2.17
C SER A 137 -4.41 -12.70 -1.07
N LYS A 138 -3.27 -12.02 -0.90
CA LYS A 138 -2.16 -12.42 -0.02
C LYS A 138 -1.72 -11.31 0.93
N LYS A 139 -1.94 -10.05 0.57
CA LYS A 139 -1.52 -8.87 1.33
C LYS A 139 -2.74 -8.09 1.81
N SER A 140 -2.63 -7.51 3.00
CA SER A 140 -3.69 -6.65 3.53
C SER A 140 -3.56 -5.24 2.96
N VAL A 141 -4.06 -5.05 1.74
CA VAL A 141 -4.08 -3.73 1.11
C VAL A 141 -5.23 -2.90 1.69
N PRO A 142 -4.98 -1.71 2.27
CA PRO A 142 -6.02 -0.86 2.83
C PRO A 142 -7.06 -0.44 1.77
N ASN A 143 -8.33 -0.36 2.17
CA ASN A 143 -9.42 0.01 1.25
C ASN A 143 -9.23 1.36 0.56
N GLN A 144 -8.60 2.32 1.25
CA GLN A 144 -8.29 3.64 0.70
C GLN A 144 -7.40 3.57 -0.55
N VAL A 145 -6.52 2.55 -0.63
CA VAL A 145 -5.59 2.37 -1.76
C VAL A 145 -6.34 2.07 -3.06
N TYR A 146 -7.44 1.30 -2.99
CA TYR A 146 -8.29 1.05 -4.17
C TYR A 146 -8.92 2.35 -4.68
N THR A 147 -9.31 3.25 -3.77
CA THR A 147 -9.84 4.57 -4.13
C THR A 147 -8.77 5.45 -4.79
N LEU A 148 -7.52 5.35 -4.36
CA LEU A 148 -6.40 6.05 -5.00
C LEU A 148 -6.11 5.49 -6.40
N ALA A 149 -6.06 4.16 -6.53
CA ALA A 149 -5.76 3.49 -7.79
C ALA A 149 -6.84 3.75 -8.86
N ILE A 150 -8.12 3.64 -8.50
CA ILE A 150 -9.22 3.87 -9.47
C ILE A 150 -9.18 5.29 -10.05
N GLN A 151 -8.84 6.31 -9.26
CA GLN A 151 -8.72 7.70 -9.73
C GLN A 151 -7.61 7.89 -10.78
N LYS A 152 -6.59 7.02 -10.79
CA LYS A 152 -5.54 7.00 -11.81
C LYS A 152 -6.00 6.24 -13.04
N LEU A 153 -6.51 5.03 -12.84
CA LEU A 153 -6.90 4.12 -13.91
C LEU A 153 -8.01 4.67 -14.81
N ILE A 154 -9.04 5.32 -14.26
CA ILE A 154 -10.15 5.89 -15.07
C ILE A 154 -9.72 6.99 -16.05
N LYS A 155 -8.54 7.60 -15.82
CA LYS A 155 -8.00 8.65 -16.71
C LYS A 155 -7.37 8.09 -17.98
N VAL A 156 -6.96 6.83 -17.97
CA VAL A 156 -6.19 6.22 -19.05
C VAL A 156 -6.88 5.00 -19.67
N SER A 157 -7.58 4.20 -18.88
CA SER A 157 -8.15 2.93 -19.32
C SER A 157 -9.50 3.09 -20.01
N LYS A 158 -9.82 2.15 -20.90
CA LYS A 158 -11.14 2.06 -21.57
C LYS A 158 -12.24 1.63 -20.62
N SER A 159 -11.93 0.72 -19.69
CA SER A 159 -12.85 0.25 -18.65
C SER A 159 -12.07 -0.29 -17.47
N VAL A 160 -12.67 -0.23 -16.28
CA VAL A 160 -12.10 -0.83 -15.06
C VAL A 160 -13.13 -1.75 -14.43
N MET A 161 -12.69 -2.94 -14.05
CA MET A 161 -13.43 -3.93 -13.29
C MET A 161 -12.68 -4.23 -12.01
N PHE A 162 -13.37 -4.71 -10.98
CA PHE A 162 -12.76 -5.09 -9.69
C PHE A 162 -12.90 -6.59 -9.47
N GLY A 163 -11.84 -7.24 -9.02
CA GLY A 163 -11.83 -8.65 -8.62
C GLY A 163 -11.07 -9.55 -9.59
N GLU A 164 -11.46 -10.80 -9.68
CA GLU A 164 -10.83 -11.78 -10.56
C GLU A 164 -11.53 -11.85 -11.93
N ALA A 165 -10.81 -12.22 -12.98
CA ALA A 165 -11.32 -12.21 -14.35
C ALA A 165 -12.61 -13.03 -14.55
N CYS A 166 -12.81 -14.08 -13.74
CA CYS A 166 -14.00 -14.95 -13.81
C CYS A 166 -15.22 -14.38 -13.06
N SER A 167 -15.05 -13.39 -12.16
CA SER A 167 -16.10 -12.85 -11.28
C SER A 167 -15.95 -11.34 -11.05
N ALA A 168 -15.46 -10.61 -12.05
CA ALA A 168 -15.17 -9.19 -11.94
C ALA A 168 -16.43 -8.33 -11.86
N VAL A 169 -16.43 -7.35 -10.96
CA VAL A 169 -17.49 -6.33 -10.82
C VAL A 169 -17.13 -5.11 -11.67
N PRO A 170 -17.96 -4.69 -12.64
CA PRO A 170 -17.72 -3.48 -13.41
C PRO A 170 -17.75 -2.23 -12.54
N LEU A 171 -16.71 -1.38 -12.62
CA LEU A 171 -16.62 -0.11 -11.90
C LEU A 171 -16.76 1.08 -12.85
N PHE A 172 -16.13 1.02 -14.03
CA PHE A 172 -16.04 2.14 -14.95
C PHE A 172 -15.99 1.65 -16.39
N LYS A 173 -16.64 2.38 -17.30
CA LYS A 173 -16.53 2.21 -18.75
C LYS A 173 -16.59 3.58 -19.41
N GLN A 174 -15.60 3.87 -20.25
CA GLN A 174 -15.57 5.09 -21.05
C GLN A 174 -16.76 5.08 -22.05
N LYS A 175 -17.45 6.19 -22.18
CA LYS A 175 -18.58 6.35 -23.13
C LYS A 175 -18.09 6.55 -24.55
#